data_1c4f3cada2d455de77fa37ec45ce34e2
#
_entry.id   1c4f3cada2d455de77fa37ec45ce34e2
#
_cell.length_a   1.000
_cell.length_b   1.000
_cell.length_c   1.000
_cell.angle_alpha   90.00
_cell.angle_beta   90.00
_cell.angle_gamma   90.00
#
_symmetry.space_group_name_H-M   'P 1'
#
loop_
_entity.id
_entity.type
_entity.pdbx_description
1 polymer ?
#
loop_
_entity_poly.entity_id
_entity_poly.type
_entity_poly.pdbx_seq_one_letter_code
_entity_poly.pdbx_strand_id
1 'polypeptide(L)'
;IVCGAVSGNIEVIDIDEKYSLDGKLFDNYKKSIASVDKNLLSKLVVETTPTGGKHFIYRCKTIGRNQKLAKRPTTEAERVDNPKEKVKVLIETRGEGGFIKAYPSPNYTMLHGDFTKINEITEEERAVLFSCALEFNEVFDDVIKPNYTNRPKLDGLSPFDDYNQRGDILSVLLSEGWTLVKENSKNYFLKR
;
A
#
# COMPACT_ATOMS: atom_id res chain seq x y z
N ILE A 1 3.63 -9.42 19.14
CA ILE A 1 2.90 -10.38 18.30
C ILE A 1 3.77 -10.71 17.09
N VAL A 2 3.98 -11.97 16.81
CA VAL A 2 4.59 -12.44 15.58
C VAL A 2 3.48 -12.58 14.53
N CYS A 3 3.67 -12.03 13.34
CA CYS A 3 2.71 -12.10 12.24
C CYS A 3 2.97 -13.33 11.37
N GLY A 4 2.02 -13.68 10.52
CA GLY A 4 2.18 -14.78 9.57
C GLY A 4 1.56 -16.10 10.00
N ALA A 5 1.92 -17.16 9.29
CA ALA A 5 1.36 -18.49 9.48
C ALA A 5 1.54 -19.02 10.90
N VAL A 6 2.65 -18.71 11.56
CA VAL A 6 2.98 -19.13 12.93
C VAL A 6 1.93 -18.69 13.96
N SER A 7 1.21 -17.61 13.71
CA SER A 7 0.17 -17.06 14.59
C SER A 7 -1.25 -17.24 14.03
N GLY A 8 -1.42 -18.13 13.06
CA GLY A 8 -2.70 -18.35 12.38
C GLY A 8 -3.05 -17.21 11.43
N ASN A 9 -2.08 -16.82 10.62
CA ASN A 9 -2.21 -15.80 9.59
C ASN A 9 -2.62 -14.42 10.11
N ILE A 10 -2.05 -13.99 11.25
CA ILE A 10 -2.20 -12.61 11.69
C ILE A 10 -1.42 -11.71 10.73
N GLU A 11 -2.10 -10.69 10.25
CA GLU A 11 -1.52 -9.57 9.54
C GLU A 11 -1.91 -8.27 10.25
N VAL A 12 -1.02 -7.28 10.21
CA VAL A 12 -1.24 -5.98 10.82
C VAL A 12 -1.01 -4.89 9.78
N ILE A 13 -1.89 -3.90 9.75
CA ILE A 13 -1.61 -2.62 9.09
C ILE A 13 -1.13 -1.65 10.15
N ASP A 14 0.09 -1.18 9.99
CA ASP A 14 0.77 -0.22 10.86
C ASP A 14 0.64 1.17 10.22
N ILE A 15 0.02 2.09 10.95
CA ILE A 15 -0.31 3.45 10.52
C ILE A 15 0.53 4.42 11.35
N ASP A 16 1.53 5.01 10.74
CA ASP A 16 2.50 5.89 11.37
C ASP A 16 2.01 7.36 11.37
N GLU A 17 1.07 7.69 12.27
CA GLU A 17 0.47 9.02 12.39
C GLU A 17 1.51 10.15 12.59
N LYS A 18 2.65 9.84 13.25
CA LYS A 18 3.74 10.79 13.47
C LYS A 18 4.35 11.37 12.19
N TYR A 19 4.15 10.70 11.06
CA TYR A 19 4.61 11.14 9.74
C TYR A 19 3.50 11.82 8.92
N SER A 20 2.27 11.86 9.42
CA SER A 20 1.20 12.66 8.83
C SER A 20 1.49 14.15 8.99
N LEU A 21 1.39 14.94 7.91
CA LEU A 21 1.66 16.37 7.97
C LEU A 21 0.53 17.16 8.65
N ASP A 22 -0.69 16.64 8.59
CA ASP A 22 -1.89 17.27 9.17
C ASP A 22 -2.43 16.54 10.40
N GLY A 23 -1.81 15.41 10.79
CA GLY A 23 -2.25 14.59 11.92
C GLY A 23 -3.61 13.92 11.72
N LYS A 24 -4.06 13.72 10.48
CA LYS A 24 -5.38 13.17 10.14
C LYS A 24 -5.31 11.87 9.32
N LEU A 25 -4.14 11.28 9.17
CA LEU A 25 -3.96 10.08 8.37
C LEU A 25 -4.92 8.96 8.78
N PHE A 26 -4.95 8.64 10.07
CA PHE A 26 -5.79 7.57 10.61
C PHE A 26 -7.29 7.84 10.38
N ASP A 27 -7.74 9.06 10.67
CA ASP A 27 -9.16 9.42 10.50
C ASP A 27 -9.57 9.42 9.03
N ASN A 28 -8.72 9.90 8.14
CA ASN A 28 -8.98 9.89 6.71
C ASN A 28 -8.95 8.46 6.15
N TYR A 29 -8.03 7.62 6.60
CA TYR A 29 -7.98 6.22 6.21
C TYR A 29 -9.24 5.46 6.66
N LYS A 30 -9.70 5.65 7.91
CA LYS A 30 -10.99 5.08 8.37
C LYS A 30 -12.16 5.52 7.50
N LYS A 31 -12.21 6.81 7.12
CA LYS A 31 -13.29 7.33 6.26
C LYS A 31 -13.26 6.68 4.87
N SER A 32 -12.08 6.52 4.28
CA SER A 32 -11.92 5.83 3.00
C SER A 32 -12.44 4.39 3.09
N ILE A 33 -12.00 3.61 4.10
CA ILE A 33 -12.50 2.25 4.32
C ILE A 33 -14.02 2.23 4.49
N ALA A 34 -14.56 3.09 5.34
CA ALA A 34 -16.01 3.14 5.63
C ALA A 34 -16.85 3.55 4.41
N SER A 35 -16.28 4.26 3.45
CA SER A 35 -16.95 4.61 2.19
C SER A 35 -17.14 3.40 1.26
N VAL A 36 -16.26 2.41 1.36
CA VAL A 36 -16.30 1.18 0.56
C VAL A 36 -17.04 0.07 1.32
N ASP A 37 -16.65 -0.18 2.58
CA ASP A 37 -17.28 -1.17 3.44
C ASP A 37 -17.46 -0.62 4.87
N LYS A 38 -18.70 -0.31 5.20
CA LYS A 38 -19.08 0.26 6.52
C LYS A 38 -18.87 -0.70 7.68
N ASN A 39 -18.84 -2.01 7.44
CA ASN A 39 -18.77 -3.03 8.48
C ASN A 39 -17.34 -3.50 8.73
N LEU A 40 -16.42 -3.27 7.80
CA LEU A 40 -15.06 -3.82 7.86
C LEU A 40 -14.32 -3.36 9.12
N LEU A 41 -14.41 -2.07 9.46
CA LEU A 41 -13.73 -1.52 10.64
C LEU A 41 -14.15 -2.21 11.96
N SER A 42 -15.39 -2.67 12.07
CA SER A 42 -15.88 -3.37 13.26
C SER A 42 -15.29 -4.78 13.44
N LYS A 43 -14.69 -5.34 12.40
CA LYS A 43 -14.03 -6.66 12.43
C LYS A 43 -12.58 -6.57 12.90
N LEU A 44 -11.96 -5.38 12.88
CA LEU A 44 -10.55 -5.19 13.18
C LEU A 44 -10.33 -5.00 14.67
N VAL A 45 -9.24 -5.55 15.17
CA VAL A 45 -8.70 -5.16 16.47
C VAL A 45 -7.85 -3.90 16.26
N VAL A 46 -8.08 -2.87 17.07
CA VAL A 46 -7.42 -1.57 16.90
C VAL A 46 -6.75 -1.14 18.18
N GLU A 47 -5.49 -0.78 18.10
CA GLU A 47 -4.75 -0.20 19.21
C GLU A 47 -4.00 1.08 18.81
N THR A 48 -3.64 1.88 19.82
CA THR A 48 -2.75 3.04 19.67
C THR A 48 -1.35 2.66 20.08
N THR A 49 -0.37 3.06 19.27
CA THR A 49 1.06 2.90 19.56
C THR A 49 1.58 4.07 20.42
N PRO A 50 2.77 3.95 21.07
CA PRO A 50 3.32 5.00 21.91
C PRO A 50 3.56 6.34 21.21
N THR A 51 3.71 6.34 19.90
CA THR A 51 3.93 7.54 19.06
C THR A 51 2.66 8.11 18.48
N GLY A 52 1.49 7.62 18.91
CA GLY A 52 0.18 8.06 18.41
C GLY A 52 -0.29 7.34 17.16
N GLY A 53 0.55 6.51 16.54
CA GLY A 53 0.17 5.64 15.42
C GLY A 53 -0.90 4.62 15.81
N LYS A 54 -1.37 3.85 14.84
CA LYS A 54 -2.41 2.84 15.05
C LYS A 54 -2.05 1.53 14.36
N HIS A 55 -2.48 0.44 14.99
CA HIS A 55 -2.48 -0.87 14.36
C HIS A 55 -3.91 -1.30 14.04
N PHE A 56 -4.15 -1.80 12.82
CA PHE A 56 -5.31 -2.63 12.49
C PHE A 56 -4.84 -4.09 12.43
N ILE A 57 -5.41 -4.93 13.28
CA ILE A 57 -4.98 -6.32 13.47
C ILE A 57 -6.12 -7.25 13.10
N TYR A 58 -5.84 -8.22 12.25
CA TYR A 58 -6.82 -9.17 11.72
C TYR A 58 -6.14 -10.50 11.31
N ARG A 59 -6.96 -11.47 10.95
CA ARG A 59 -6.53 -12.71 10.27
C ARG A 59 -7.03 -12.69 8.84
N CYS A 60 -6.28 -13.30 7.92
CA CYS A 60 -6.73 -13.53 6.56
C CYS A 60 -6.11 -14.82 6.03
N LYS A 61 -6.85 -15.59 5.22
CA LYS A 61 -6.34 -16.86 4.66
C LYS A 61 -5.05 -16.66 3.87
N THR A 62 -5.04 -15.62 3.05
CA THR A 62 -3.88 -15.26 2.22
C THR A 62 -3.27 -13.96 2.74
N ILE A 63 -2.05 -14.03 3.24
CA ILE A 63 -1.27 -12.87 3.66
C ILE A 63 0.05 -12.85 2.91
N GLY A 64 0.61 -11.63 2.72
CA GLY A 64 1.91 -11.41 2.12
C GLY A 64 3.02 -11.18 3.15
N ARG A 65 4.20 -10.85 2.67
CA ARG A 65 5.29 -10.29 3.47
C ARG A 65 4.97 -8.83 3.82
N ASN A 66 5.84 -8.21 4.62
CA ASN A 66 5.75 -6.77 4.91
C ASN A 66 5.77 -5.94 3.62
N GLN A 67 4.83 -5.01 3.49
CA GLN A 67 4.68 -4.14 2.32
C GLN A 67 4.48 -2.69 2.76
N LYS A 68 5.15 -1.77 2.09
CA LYS A 68 4.94 -0.33 2.28
C LYS A 68 3.82 0.09 1.34
N LEU A 69 2.64 0.36 1.88
CA LEU A 69 1.44 0.70 1.10
C LEU A 69 1.40 2.18 0.77
N ALA A 70 1.73 3.04 1.72
CA ALA A 70 1.74 4.49 1.50
C ALA A 70 3.03 5.11 1.99
N LYS A 71 3.58 5.99 1.17
CA LYS A 71 4.82 6.76 1.41
C LYS A 71 4.60 8.20 0.99
N ARG A 72 5.21 9.14 1.67
CA ARG A 72 5.35 10.53 1.22
C ARG A 72 6.82 10.94 1.10
N PRO A 73 7.14 11.95 0.30
CA PRO A 73 8.47 12.55 0.32
C PRO A 73 8.76 13.17 1.69
N THR A 74 10.02 13.18 2.09
CA THR A 74 10.46 13.98 3.24
C THR A 74 10.36 15.47 2.93
N THR A 75 9.98 16.27 3.93
CA THR A 75 10.01 17.73 3.86
C THR A 75 11.47 18.24 3.83
N GLU A 76 11.68 19.51 3.49
CA GLU A 76 13.02 20.11 3.55
C GLU A 76 13.61 20.09 4.96
N ALA A 77 12.79 20.38 5.99
CA ALA A 77 13.22 20.30 7.38
C ALA A 77 13.68 18.88 7.78
N GLU A 78 12.92 17.86 7.42
CA GLU A 78 13.29 16.46 7.69
C GLU A 78 14.58 16.04 6.97
N ARG A 79 14.86 16.63 5.79
CA ARG A 79 16.13 16.37 5.05
C ARG A 79 17.33 17.06 5.66
N VAL A 80 17.12 18.17 6.36
CA VAL A 80 18.22 18.81 7.12
C VAL A 80 18.66 17.88 8.25
N ASP A 81 17.71 17.26 8.96
CA ASP A 81 18.00 16.33 10.06
C ASP A 81 18.58 15.01 9.55
N ASN A 82 18.06 14.48 8.46
CA ASN A 82 18.52 13.23 7.85
C ASN A 82 18.55 13.28 6.31
N PRO A 83 19.67 13.77 5.73
CA PRO A 83 19.78 13.94 4.25
C PRO A 83 19.65 12.64 3.44
N LYS A 84 19.84 11.49 4.06
CA LYS A 84 19.76 10.19 3.38
C LYS A 84 18.34 9.67 3.29
N GLU A 85 17.45 10.11 4.16
CA GLU A 85 16.06 9.67 4.19
C GLU A 85 15.22 10.51 3.22
N LYS A 86 14.82 9.90 2.13
CA LYS A 86 14.06 10.59 1.06
C LYS A 86 12.55 10.45 1.20
N VAL A 87 12.09 9.45 1.95
CA VAL A 87 10.67 9.12 2.08
C VAL A 87 10.33 8.75 3.52
N LYS A 88 9.10 9.07 3.94
CA LYS A 88 8.48 8.57 5.16
C LYS A 88 7.43 7.53 4.80
N VAL A 89 7.42 6.41 5.51
CA VAL A 89 6.37 5.40 5.37
C VAL A 89 5.20 5.81 6.25
N LEU A 90 4.02 5.96 5.64
CA LEU A 90 2.79 6.36 6.31
C LEU A 90 1.98 5.16 6.75
N ILE A 91 1.87 4.16 5.87
CA ILE A 91 1.10 2.94 6.10
C ILE A 91 1.89 1.77 5.54
N GLU A 92 2.07 0.73 6.37
CA GLU A 92 2.72 -0.50 5.94
C GLU A 92 2.02 -1.73 6.53
N THR A 93 2.28 -2.92 5.95
CA THR A 93 1.84 -4.18 6.53
C THR A 93 2.97 -4.86 7.30
N ARG A 94 2.57 -5.58 8.35
CA ARG A 94 3.39 -6.60 9.01
C ARG A 94 2.70 -7.94 8.78
N GLY A 95 3.20 -8.67 7.80
CA GLY A 95 2.70 -9.98 7.39
C GLY A 95 3.67 -11.10 7.71
N GLU A 96 3.82 -12.05 6.78
CA GLU A 96 4.71 -13.22 6.97
C GLU A 96 6.15 -12.79 7.27
N GLY A 97 6.69 -13.31 8.39
CA GLY A 97 8.01 -12.95 8.90
C GLY A 97 8.07 -11.59 9.61
N GLY A 98 6.96 -10.86 9.72
CA GLY A 98 6.86 -9.62 10.46
C GLY A 98 6.55 -9.82 11.93
N PHE A 99 6.71 -8.75 12.72
CA PHE A 99 6.26 -8.71 14.11
C PHE A 99 5.94 -7.27 14.52
N ILE A 100 5.11 -7.12 15.54
CA ILE A 100 4.80 -5.86 16.20
C ILE A 100 4.98 -5.97 17.71
N LYS A 101 5.28 -4.84 18.35
CA LYS A 101 4.93 -4.62 19.75
C LYS A 101 3.45 -4.27 19.83
N ALA A 102 2.76 -4.73 20.85
CA ALA A 102 1.33 -4.53 21.02
C ALA A 102 0.96 -4.45 22.51
N TYR A 103 -0.27 -4.02 22.80
CA TYR A 103 -0.85 -4.13 24.13
C TYR A 103 -0.69 -5.59 24.67
N PRO A 104 -0.35 -5.80 25.97
CA PRO A 104 -0.25 -4.82 27.06
C PRO A 104 1.16 -4.19 27.23
N SER A 105 1.97 -4.10 26.18
CA SER A 105 3.26 -3.40 26.30
C SER A 105 3.04 -1.95 26.77
N PRO A 106 3.98 -1.36 27.52
CA PRO A 106 3.85 0.01 28.00
C PRO A 106 3.54 1.01 26.90
N ASN A 107 2.59 1.91 27.18
CA ASN A 107 2.14 2.98 26.29
C ASN A 107 1.38 2.51 25.03
N TYR A 108 1.02 1.23 24.92
CA TYR A 108 0.03 0.75 23.96
C TYR A 108 -1.35 0.77 24.58
N THR A 109 -2.35 1.24 23.86
CA THR A 109 -3.72 1.33 24.36
C THR A 109 -4.69 0.68 23.38
N MET A 110 -5.48 -0.26 23.86
CA MET A 110 -6.54 -0.87 23.09
C MET A 110 -7.67 0.14 22.83
N LEU A 111 -8.06 0.32 21.56
CA LEU A 111 -9.17 1.18 21.15
C LEU A 111 -10.43 0.38 20.80
N HIS A 112 -10.28 -0.75 20.14
CA HIS A 112 -11.40 -1.58 19.71
C HIS A 112 -10.97 -3.05 19.61
N GLY A 113 -11.89 -3.95 19.94
CA GLY A 113 -11.69 -5.39 19.84
C GLY A 113 -10.88 -5.98 21.00
N ASP A 114 -10.45 -7.22 20.82
CA ASP A 114 -9.77 -8.02 21.82
C ASP A 114 -8.81 -9.00 21.15
N PHE A 115 -7.59 -9.12 21.66
CA PHE A 115 -6.59 -10.08 21.16
C PHE A 115 -6.97 -11.55 21.38
N THR A 116 -7.88 -11.84 22.30
CA THR A 116 -8.38 -13.21 22.49
C THR A 116 -9.29 -13.63 21.35
N LYS A 117 -9.84 -12.67 20.58
CA LYS A 117 -10.77 -12.89 19.48
C LYS A 117 -10.43 -11.98 18.29
N ILE A 118 -9.33 -12.30 17.59
CA ILE A 118 -8.99 -11.63 16.35
C ILE A 118 -9.80 -12.26 15.21
N ASN A 119 -10.68 -11.49 14.56
CA ASN A 119 -11.52 -11.96 13.49
C ASN A 119 -10.71 -12.28 12.22
N GLU A 120 -11.20 -13.24 11.45
CA GLU A 120 -10.74 -13.48 10.08
C GLU A 120 -11.57 -12.61 9.12
N ILE A 121 -10.89 -11.83 8.28
CA ILE A 121 -11.49 -11.09 7.17
C ILE A 121 -11.26 -11.83 5.86
N THR A 122 -12.09 -11.54 4.85
CA THR A 122 -11.94 -12.13 3.52
C THR A 122 -10.79 -11.49 2.74
N GLU A 123 -10.40 -12.12 1.62
CA GLU A 123 -9.38 -11.56 0.72
C GLU A 123 -9.87 -10.26 0.06
N GLU A 124 -11.15 -10.15 -0.22
CA GLU A 124 -11.79 -8.94 -0.75
C GLU A 124 -11.75 -7.80 0.29
N GLU A 125 -12.08 -8.10 1.55
CA GLU A 125 -11.99 -7.12 2.63
C GLU A 125 -10.55 -6.66 2.87
N ARG A 126 -9.59 -7.59 2.79
CA ARG A 126 -8.17 -7.25 2.82
C ARG A 126 -7.77 -6.34 1.65
N ALA A 127 -8.26 -6.63 0.45
CA ALA A 127 -8.01 -5.80 -0.73
C ALA A 127 -8.59 -4.38 -0.57
N VAL A 128 -9.75 -4.23 0.10
CA VAL A 128 -10.30 -2.91 0.46
C VAL A 128 -9.34 -2.16 1.38
N LEU A 129 -8.82 -2.80 2.43
CA LEU A 129 -7.84 -2.15 3.31
C LEU A 129 -6.62 -1.66 2.52
N PHE A 130 -6.11 -2.47 1.61
CA PHE A 130 -4.93 -2.13 0.81
C PHE A 130 -5.20 -1.01 -0.18
N SER A 131 -6.31 -1.08 -0.93
CA SER A 131 -6.65 -0.05 -1.91
C SER A 131 -6.86 1.31 -1.25
N CYS A 132 -7.57 1.36 -0.11
CA CYS A 132 -7.73 2.59 0.65
C CYS A 132 -6.41 3.12 1.23
N ALA A 133 -5.47 2.24 1.62
CA ALA A 133 -4.15 2.67 2.07
C ALA A 133 -3.32 3.28 0.92
N LEU A 134 -3.39 2.69 -0.28
CA LEU A 134 -2.69 3.18 -1.47
C LEU A 134 -3.13 4.58 -1.92
N GLU A 135 -4.33 5.04 -1.54
CA GLU A 135 -4.79 6.41 -1.81
C GLU A 135 -3.89 7.48 -1.16
N PHE A 136 -3.21 7.12 -0.08
CA PHE A 136 -2.28 8.01 0.65
C PHE A 136 -0.84 7.91 0.15
N ASN A 137 -0.58 7.13 -0.91
CA ASN A 137 0.78 7.00 -1.44
C ASN A 137 1.10 8.15 -2.38
N GLU A 138 2.06 8.97 -2.01
CA GLU A 138 2.57 10.10 -2.81
C GLU A 138 3.85 9.76 -3.57
N VAL A 139 4.47 8.61 -3.26
CA VAL A 139 5.73 8.19 -3.87
C VAL A 139 5.51 6.94 -4.70
N PHE A 140 5.49 7.11 -5.98
CA PHE A 140 5.47 6.01 -6.93
C PHE A 140 6.92 5.67 -7.27
N ASP A 141 7.32 4.42 -7.01
CA ASP A 141 8.62 3.95 -7.48
C ASP A 141 8.60 4.04 -9.00
N ASP A 142 9.57 4.72 -9.59
CA ASP A 142 9.75 4.67 -11.04
C ASP A 142 9.77 3.20 -11.41
N VAL A 143 8.93 2.81 -12.37
CA VAL A 143 8.94 1.45 -12.89
C VAL A 143 10.39 1.17 -13.24
N ILE A 144 11.04 0.29 -12.45
CA ILE A 144 12.41 -0.13 -12.74
C ILE A 144 12.33 -0.72 -14.14
N LYS A 145 12.69 0.10 -15.14
CA LYS A 145 12.85 -0.42 -16.49
C LYS A 145 13.90 -1.51 -16.33
N PRO A 146 13.56 -2.78 -16.55
CA PRO A 146 14.53 -3.84 -16.39
C PRO A 146 15.72 -3.46 -17.25
N ASN A 147 16.91 -3.45 -16.63
CA ASN A 147 18.14 -3.08 -17.31
C ASN A 147 18.49 -4.25 -18.25
N TYR A 148 18.01 -4.17 -19.48
CA TYR A 148 18.23 -5.17 -20.52
C TYR A 148 19.65 -5.15 -21.11
N THR A 149 20.61 -4.45 -20.46
CA THR A 149 21.97 -4.26 -20.97
C THR A 149 22.77 -5.56 -21.12
N ASN A 150 22.31 -6.70 -20.60
CA ASN A 150 23.02 -7.99 -20.66
C ASN A 150 22.30 -9.04 -21.53
N ARG A 151 21.31 -8.66 -22.33
CA ARG A 151 20.82 -9.61 -23.35
C ARG A 151 21.75 -9.56 -24.55
N PRO A 152 22.19 -10.73 -25.09
CA PRO A 152 22.92 -10.74 -26.36
C PRO A 152 22.04 -10.02 -27.39
N LYS A 153 22.62 -9.06 -28.13
CA LYS A 153 21.95 -8.46 -29.28
C LYS A 153 21.65 -9.59 -30.26
N LEU A 154 20.38 -9.98 -30.32
CA LEU A 154 19.90 -10.76 -31.46
C LEU A 154 19.94 -9.84 -32.67
N ASP A 155 20.52 -10.32 -33.77
CA ASP A 155 20.44 -9.62 -35.06
C ASP A 155 18.97 -9.55 -35.48
N GLY A 156 18.36 -8.39 -35.25
CA GLY A 156 16.95 -8.12 -35.53
C GLY A 156 16.19 -7.59 -34.31
N LEU A 157 15.04 -6.97 -34.57
CA LEU A 157 14.11 -6.52 -33.54
C LEU A 157 13.49 -7.74 -32.86
N SER A 158 13.46 -7.75 -31.51
CA SER A 158 12.66 -8.76 -30.82
C SER A 158 11.17 -8.53 -31.18
N PRO A 159 10.29 -9.55 -31.08
CA PRO A 159 8.86 -9.37 -31.29
C PRO A 159 8.26 -8.24 -30.45
N PHE A 160 8.83 -7.98 -29.29
CA PHE A 160 8.45 -6.88 -28.38
C PHE A 160 8.90 -5.52 -28.91
N ASP A 161 10.13 -5.42 -29.43
CA ASP A 161 10.65 -4.17 -29.99
C ASP A 161 9.92 -3.82 -31.29
N ASP A 162 9.61 -4.82 -32.09
CA ASP A 162 8.83 -4.70 -33.29
C ASP A 162 7.38 -4.23 -32.99
N TYR A 163 6.74 -4.80 -31.98
CA TYR A 163 5.43 -4.38 -31.53
C TYR A 163 5.47 -2.93 -31.02
N ASN A 164 6.47 -2.57 -30.21
CA ASN A 164 6.60 -1.22 -29.65
C ASN A 164 6.87 -0.16 -30.73
N GLN A 165 7.48 -0.54 -31.85
CA GLN A 165 7.74 0.37 -32.96
C GLN A 165 6.53 0.52 -33.90
N ARG A 166 5.75 -0.56 -34.09
CA ARG A 166 4.65 -0.61 -35.06
C ARG A 166 3.27 -0.71 -34.41
N GLY A 167 3.20 -1.09 -33.15
CA GLY A 167 1.96 -1.26 -32.42
C GLY A 167 1.39 0.07 -31.96
N ASP A 168 0.20 0.41 -32.40
CA ASP A 168 -0.57 1.55 -31.90
C ASP A 168 -1.55 1.07 -30.82
N ILE A 169 -1.06 1.06 -29.58
CA ILE A 169 -1.84 0.63 -28.42
C ILE A 169 -3.07 1.50 -28.19
N LEU A 170 -2.99 2.79 -28.57
CA LEU A 170 -4.11 3.72 -28.44
C LEU A 170 -5.26 3.30 -29.37
N SER A 171 -4.96 3.02 -30.63
CA SER A 171 -5.96 2.54 -31.60
C SER A 171 -6.61 1.25 -31.14
N VAL A 172 -5.85 0.29 -30.59
CA VAL A 172 -6.41 -0.96 -30.05
C VAL A 172 -7.37 -0.68 -28.91
N LEU A 173 -7.00 0.16 -27.95
CA LEU A 173 -7.86 0.48 -26.81
C LEU A 173 -9.13 1.23 -27.23
N LEU A 174 -9.03 2.15 -28.19
CA LEU A 174 -10.19 2.85 -28.74
C LEU A 174 -11.15 1.89 -29.48
N SER A 175 -10.63 0.92 -30.23
CA SER A 175 -11.45 -0.12 -30.88
C SER A 175 -12.15 -1.05 -29.87
N GLU A 176 -11.58 -1.23 -28.69
CA GLU A 176 -12.16 -2.00 -27.58
C GLU A 176 -13.10 -1.18 -26.68
N GLY A 177 -13.52 0.01 -27.15
CA GLY A 177 -14.52 0.85 -26.49
C GLY A 177 -13.98 1.75 -25.38
N TRP A 178 -12.67 1.95 -25.31
CA TRP A 178 -12.08 2.97 -24.45
C TRP A 178 -12.18 4.35 -25.09
N THR A 179 -12.36 5.38 -24.28
CA THR A 179 -12.46 6.77 -24.75
C THR A 179 -11.26 7.56 -24.23
N LEU A 180 -10.56 8.26 -25.14
CA LEU A 180 -9.48 9.17 -24.77
C LEU A 180 -10.05 10.40 -24.04
N VAL A 181 -9.63 10.61 -22.80
CA VAL A 181 -10.08 11.75 -21.97
C VAL A 181 -9.09 12.89 -22.03
N LYS A 182 -7.81 12.57 -22.04
CA LYS A 182 -6.71 13.53 -22.02
C LYS A 182 -5.45 12.89 -22.59
N GLU A 183 -4.62 13.73 -23.21
CA GLU A 183 -3.29 13.37 -23.71
C GLU A 183 -2.26 14.38 -23.26
N ASN A 184 -1.04 13.93 -23.01
CA ASN A 184 0.14 14.77 -22.87
C ASN A 184 1.33 14.12 -23.63
N SER A 185 2.48 14.78 -23.65
CA SER A 185 3.67 14.33 -24.41
C SER A 185 4.19 12.92 -24.03
N LYS A 186 3.69 12.31 -22.97
CA LYS A 186 4.18 11.02 -22.45
C LYS A 186 3.09 9.99 -22.21
N ASN A 187 1.83 10.41 -22.04
CA ASN A 187 0.76 9.51 -21.57
C ASN A 187 -0.60 9.82 -22.22
N TYR A 188 -1.37 8.77 -22.42
CA TYR A 188 -2.80 8.83 -22.74
C TYR A 188 -3.60 8.48 -21.49
N PHE A 189 -4.65 9.24 -21.22
CA PHE A 189 -5.59 8.98 -20.15
C PHE A 189 -6.91 8.53 -20.78
N LEU A 190 -7.29 7.28 -20.49
CA LEU A 190 -8.47 6.67 -21.10
C LEU A 190 -9.49 6.30 -20.01
N LYS A 191 -10.76 6.29 -20.37
CA LYS A 191 -11.84 5.69 -19.58
C LYS A 191 -12.61 4.68 -20.43
N ARG A 192 -13.14 3.66 -19.81
CA ARG A 192 -14.05 2.68 -20.39
C ARG A 192 -15.49 3.15 -20.27
#